data_3285d501bf266394b550d156fd8e2024
#
_entry.id   3285d501bf266394b550d156fd8e2024
#
_cell.length_a   1.000
_cell.length_b   1.000
_cell.length_c   1.000
_cell.angle_alpha   90.00
_cell.angle_beta   90.00
_cell.angle_gamma   90.00
#
_symmetry.space_group_name_H-M   'P 1'
#
loop_
_entity.id
_entity.type
_entity.pdbx_description
1 polymer ?
#
loop_
_entity_poly.entity_id
_entity_poly.type
_entity_poly.pdbx_seq_one_letter_code
_entity_poly.pdbx_strand_id
1 'polypeptide(L)'
;MRNNDQAMQNAIDLLEEDKSLLVFAEGSTKLQRSIRPLQKGVSRIAYKMLTQNPESKLAIVPIGYTVSNLSRLGSTIFVNIGEPISPKDILESARSKPIFLRQLTSKIETASYNEVPQLSDNNDEDLLEELISILPDSDLTFSQLKSASDHINQLDETHKKIFSEDVLSFKSSLGNLGRDTRPIFLSLIHI
;
A
#
# COMPACT_ATOMS: atom_id res chain seq x y z
N MET A 1 7.88 -8.68 27.84
CA MET A 1 8.87 -7.61 27.58
C MET A 1 10.23 -8.12 27.08
N ARG A 2 10.82 -9.14 27.69
CA ARG A 2 12.14 -9.68 27.28
C ARG A 2 12.25 -10.18 25.83
N ASN A 3 11.16 -10.68 25.25
CA ASN A 3 11.19 -11.26 23.89
C ASN A 3 11.32 -10.20 22.76
N ASN A 4 10.88 -8.96 23.01
CA ASN A 4 10.90 -7.90 22.00
C ASN A 4 12.28 -7.23 21.87
N ASP A 5 13.04 -7.15 22.95
CA ASP A 5 14.39 -6.58 22.95
C ASP A 5 15.39 -7.51 22.23
N GLN A 6 15.25 -8.84 22.42
CA GLN A 6 16.06 -9.82 21.71
C GLN A 6 15.77 -9.83 20.21
N ALA A 7 14.49 -9.79 19.81
CA ALA A 7 14.11 -9.73 18.39
C ALA A 7 14.65 -8.45 17.71
N MET A 8 14.61 -7.33 18.42
CA MET A 8 15.19 -6.08 17.94
C MET A 8 16.71 -6.16 17.79
N GLN A 9 17.42 -6.79 18.74
CA GLN A 9 18.87 -6.98 18.65
C GLN A 9 19.22 -7.88 17.47
N ASN A 10 18.56 -9.02 17.31
CA ASN A 10 18.77 -9.91 16.17
C ASN A 10 18.56 -9.20 14.83
N ALA A 11 17.55 -8.31 14.75
CA ALA A 11 17.31 -7.51 13.54
C ALA A 11 18.47 -6.55 13.23
N ILE A 12 19.07 -5.95 14.26
CA ILE A 12 20.22 -5.06 14.11
C ILE A 12 21.47 -5.86 13.70
N ASP A 13 21.73 -6.99 14.33
CA ASP A 13 22.88 -7.84 14.02
C ASP A 13 22.83 -8.28 12.54
N LEU A 14 21.64 -8.63 12.01
CA LEU A 14 21.46 -8.95 10.59
C LEU A 14 21.77 -7.76 9.67
N LEU A 15 21.35 -6.55 10.05
CA LEU A 15 21.60 -5.35 9.26
C LEU A 15 23.08 -4.93 9.32
N GLU A 16 23.79 -5.18 10.41
CA GLU A 16 25.25 -4.96 10.55
C GLU A 16 26.06 -5.95 9.69
N GLU A 17 25.49 -7.11 9.37
CA GLU A 17 26.05 -8.09 8.44
C GLU A 17 25.69 -7.78 6.95
N ASP A 18 25.26 -6.58 6.63
CA ASP A 18 24.80 -6.15 5.30
C ASP A 18 23.65 -6.99 4.73
N LYS A 19 22.85 -7.63 5.59
CA LYS A 19 21.67 -8.38 5.21
C LYS A 19 20.44 -7.48 5.16
N SER A 20 19.43 -7.90 4.39
CA SER A 20 18.13 -7.22 4.31
C SER A 20 17.13 -7.80 5.30
N LEU A 21 16.26 -6.95 5.85
CA LEU A 21 15.19 -7.32 6.75
C LEU A 21 13.84 -6.91 6.17
N LEU A 22 12.94 -7.87 5.98
CA LEU A 22 11.54 -7.59 5.61
C LEU A 22 10.71 -7.41 6.89
N VAL A 23 9.98 -6.30 6.96
CA VAL A 23 9.14 -5.96 8.12
C VAL A 23 7.74 -5.59 7.68
N PHE A 24 6.73 -6.25 8.24
CA PHE A 24 5.33 -5.86 8.09
C PHE A 24 4.97 -4.80 9.15
N ALA A 25 5.08 -3.53 8.76
CA ALA A 25 5.05 -2.40 9.68
C ALA A 25 3.67 -2.13 10.31
N GLU A 26 2.58 -2.67 9.76
CA GLU A 26 1.23 -2.58 10.33
C GLU A 26 1.04 -3.42 11.61
N GLY A 27 1.87 -4.44 11.81
CA GLY A 27 1.88 -5.28 12.99
C GLY A 27 0.70 -6.26 13.13
N SER A 28 -0.23 -6.30 12.18
CA SER A 28 -1.30 -7.30 12.10
C SER A 28 -1.85 -7.38 10.68
N THR A 29 -2.50 -8.49 10.33
CA THR A 29 -3.10 -8.72 9.02
C THR A 29 -4.61 -8.49 9.05
N LYS A 30 -5.13 -7.76 8.07
CA LYS A 30 -6.56 -7.66 7.76
C LYS A 30 -6.77 -7.74 6.27
N LEU A 31 -7.88 -8.32 5.86
CA LEU A 31 -8.30 -8.35 4.47
C LEU A 31 -9.02 -7.04 4.15
N GLN A 32 -8.26 -6.04 3.73
CA GLN A 32 -8.76 -4.70 3.39
C GLN A 32 -7.78 -4.00 2.45
N ARG A 33 -8.30 -3.08 1.64
CA ARG A 33 -7.54 -2.30 0.67
C ARG A 33 -7.20 -0.91 1.23
N SER A 34 -6.64 -0.90 2.43
CA SER A 34 -6.16 0.33 3.07
C SER A 34 -5.03 0.01 4.05
N ILE A 35 -4.00 0.85 4.07
CA ILE A 35 -2.91 0.75 5.04
C ILE A 35 -3.41 1.32 6.38
N ARG A 36 -3.16 0.56 7.44
CA ARG A 36 -3.40 1.02 8.81
C ARG A 36 -2.22 1.81 9.35
N PRO A 37 -2.43 2.62 10.39
CA PRO A 37 -1.34 3.34 11.05
C PRO A 37 -0.18 2.41 11.40
N LEU A 38 1.02 2.79 10.96
CA LEU A 38 2.20 1.96 11.12
C LEU A 38 2.71 1.95 12.56
N GLN A 39 3.22 0.80 12.97
CA GLN A 39 3.88 0.64 14.27
C GLN A 39 5.31 1.22 14.22
N LYS A 40 5.76 1.78 15.35
CA LYS A 40 7.09 2.39 15.47
C LYS A 40 8.26 1.38 15.51
N GLY A 41 8.02 0.10 15.18
CA GLY A 41 9.05 -0.95 15.23
C GLY A 41 10.21 -0.66 14.31
N VAL A 42 9.95 -0.40 13.03
CA VAL A 42 10.96 -0.07 12.01
C VAL A 42 11.77 1.15 12.42
N SER A 43 11.10 2.22 12.86
CA SER A 43 11.77 3.44 13.30
C SER A 43 12.65 3.25 14.55
N ARG A 44 12.28 2.32 15.45
CA ARG A 44 13.10 1.98 16.62
C ARG A 44 14.36 1.20 16.23
N ILE A 45 14.24 0.25 15.28
CA ILE A 45 15.38 -0.49 14.73
C ILE A 45 16.34 0.51 14.07
N ALA A 46 15.83 1.37 13.18
CA ALA A 46 16.62 2.38 12.49
C ALA A 46 17.34 3.33 13.47
N TYR A 47 16.64 3.81 14.50
CA TYR A 47 17.25 4.67 15.52
C TYR A 47 18.40 3.97 16.24
N LYS A 48 18.19 2.73 16.68
CA LYS A 48 19.21 1.98 17.40
C LYS A 48 20.42 1.67 16.53
N MET A 49 20.17 1.23 15.29
CA MET A 49 21.23 0.97 14.30
C MET A 49 22.10 2.21 14.06
N LEU A 50 21.48 3.36 13.72
CA LEU A 50 22.22 4.60 13.45
C LEU A 50 22.92 5.18 14.69
N THR A 51 22.42 4.89 15.90
CA THR A 51 23.08 5.33 17.14
C THR A 51 24.31 4.46 17.45
N GLN A 52 24.27 3.16 17.11
CA GLN A 52 25.40 2.24 17.25
C GLN A 52 26.43 2.40 16.13
N ASN A 53 25.97 2.62 14.91
CA ASN A 53 26.82 2.80 13.73
C ASN A 53 26.36 4.05 12.93
N PRO A 54 26.89 5.26 13.25
CA PRO A 54 26.53 6.51 12.56
C PRO A 54 26.89 6.52 11.07
N GLU A 55 27.87 5.72 10.65
CA GLU A 55 28.29 5.61 9.25
C GLU A 55 27.48 4.59 8.43
N SER A 56 26.48 3.97 9.06
CA SER A 56 25.59 3.04 8.37
C SER A 56 24.88 3.69 7.19
N LYS A 57 24.84 2.97 6.08
CA LYS A 57 24.08 3.33 4.86
C LYS A 57 22.68 2.72 4.86
N LEU A 58 22.08 2.56 6.04
CA LEU A 58 20.73 2.01 6.18
C LEU A 58 19.74 2.77 5.31
N ALA A 59 18.99 2.03 4.51
CA ALA A 59 17.88 2.54 3.72
C ALA A 59 16.60 1.75 4.05
N ILE A 60 15.46 2.42 4.03
CA ILE A 60 14.14 1.80 4.18
C ILE A 60 13.42 1.91 2.84
N VAL A 61 13.07 0.78 2.24
CA VAL A 61 12.36 0.73 0.96
C VAL A 61 10.90 0.37 1.25
N PRO A 62 9.95 1.29 1.01
CA PRO A 62 8.53 0.96 1.08
C PRO A 62 8.18 -0.02 -0.04
N ILE A 63 7.47 -1.09 0.30
CA ILE A 63 7.00 -2.07 -0.68
C ILE A 63 5.50 -2.20 -0.51
N GLY A 64 4.75 -1.83 -1.56
CA GLY A 64 3.32 -2.04 -1.66
C GLY A 64 3.00 -3.42 -2.22
N TYR A 65 2.08 -4.11 -1.57
CA TYR A 65 1.56 -5.39 -2.01
C TYR A 65 0.04 -5.33 -2.05
N THR A 66 -0.54 -5.67 -3.20
CA THR A 66 -1.99 -5.75 -3.36
C THR A 66 -2.37 -6.84 -4.37
N VAL A 67 -3.65 -7.20 -4.41
CA VAL A 67 -4.21 -8.19 -5.33
C VAL A 67 -5.36 -7.58 -6.12
N SER A 68 -5.65 -8.11 -7.30
CA SER A 68 -6.77 -7.65 -8.13
C SER A 68 -8.11 -7.87 -7.42
N ASN A 69 -8.29 -8.99 -6.74
CA ASN A 69 -9.49 -9.32 -5.98
C ASN A 69 -9.12 -10.00 -4.67
N LEU A 70 -9.64 -9.46 -3.54
CA LEU A 70 -9.30 -9.94 -2.19
C LEU A 70 -9.92 -11.30 -1.87
N SER A 71 -11.05 -11.63 -2.50
CA SER A 71 -11.86 -12.81 -2.16
C SER A 71 -11.66 -13.98 -3.12
N ARG A 72 -10.93 -13.77 -4.24
CA ARG A 72 -10.81 -14.75 -5.32
C ARG A 72 -9.45 -15.44 -5.32
N LEU A 73 -9.43 -16.76 -5.47
CA LEU A 73 -8.21 -17.51 -5.73
C LEU A 73 -7.73 -17.29 -7.18
N GLY A 74 -6.41 -17.18 -7.38
CA GLY A 74 -5.82 -16.93 -8.68
C GLY A 74 -5.84 -15.48 -9.13
N SER A 75 -6.05 -14.53 -8.19
CA SER A 75 -5.97 -13.10 -8.46
C SER A 75 -4.56 -12.68 -8.83
N THR A 76 -4.46 -11.66 -9.68
CA THR A 76 -3.17 -11.02 -10.01
C THR A 76 -2.61 -10.31 -8.79
N ILE A 77 -1.34 -10.52 -8.52
CA ILE A 77 -0.61 -9.86 -7.42
C ILE A 77 0.18 -8.70 -8.01
N PHE A 78 0.03 -7.53 -7.41
CA PHE A 78 0.82 -6.34 -7.72
C PHE A 78 1.81 -6.08 -6.58
N VAL A 79 3.07 -5.90 -6.95
CA VAL A 79 4.14 -5.51 -6.02
C VAL A 79 4.78 -4.25 -6.54
N ASN A 80 4.65 -3.17 -5.79
CA ASN A 80 5.27 -1.89 -6.07
C ASN A 80 6.42 -1.64 -5.11
N ILE A 81 7.50 -1.08 -5.64
CA ILE A 81 8.69 -0.74 -4.87
C ILE A 81 8.85 0.78 -4.93
N GLY A 82 8.70 1.43 -3.78
CA GLY A 82 8.84 2.87 -3.66
C GLY A 82 10.28 3.34 -3.51
N GLU A 83 10.46 4.65 -3.48
CA GLU A 83 11.78 5.26 -3.34
C GLU A 83 12.40 4.99 -1.97
N PRO A 84 13.71 4.67 -1.91
CA PRO A 84 14.40 4.46 -0.64
C PRO A 84 14.37 5.69 0.26
N ILE A 85 14.09 5.49 1.52
CA ILE A 85 14.12 6.52 2.56
C ILE A 85 15.43 6.39 3.33
N SER A 86 16.20 7.49 3.45
CA SER A 86 17.36 7.58 4.32
C SER A 86 16.90 7.96 5.75
N PRO A 87 17.04 7.07 6.74
CA PRO A 87 16.76 7.43 8.13
C PRO A 87 17.82 8.38 8.72
N LYS A 88 19.03 8.38 8.17
CA LYS A 88 20.14 9.25 8.61
C LYS A 88 19.78 10.73 8.44
N ASP A 89 19.19 11.12 7.31
CA ASP A 89 18.81 12.52 7.04
C ASP A 89 17.75 13.02 8.04
N ILE A 90 16.87 12.12 8.47
CA ILE A 90 15.85 12.43 9.48
C ILE A 90 16.49 12.53 10.87
N LEU A 91 17.48 11.69 11.19
CA LEU A 91 18.18 11.69 12.45
C LEU A 91 18.97 13.01 12.65
N GLU A 92 19.63 13.48 11.59
CA GLU A 92 20.40 14.75 11.61
C GLU A 92 19.52 15.98 11.89
N SER A 93 18.26 15.95 11.44
CA SER A 93 17.30 17.04 11.66
C SER A 93 16.49 16.91 12.95
N ALA A 94 16.42 15.71 13.53
CA ALA A 94 15.59 15.43 14.70
C ALA A 94 16.24 15.87 16.01
N ARG A 95 15.55 16.75 16.78
CA ARG A 95 16.04 17.26 18.06
C ARG A 95 16.01 16.25 19.21
N SER A 96 15.30 15.12 19.04
CA SER A 96 15.17 14.07 20.06
C SER A 96 14.68 12.76 19.48
N LYS A 97 14.93 11.64 20.20
CA LYS A 97 14.44 10.31 19.82
C LYS A 97 12.93 10.24 19.53
N PRO A 98 12.03 10.81 20.39
CA PRO A 98 10.59 10.77 20.11
C PRO A 98 10.20 11.47 18.81
N ILE A 99 10.88 12.58 18.48
CA ILE A 99 10.66 13.34 17.25
C ILE A 99 11.13 12.50 16.05
N PHE A 100 12.33 11.94 16.10
CA PHE A 100 12.84 11.03 15.07
C PHE A 100 11.87 9.89 14.78
N LEU A 101 11.43 9.15 15.82
CA LEU A 101 10.53 8.02 15.67
C LEU A 101 9.22 8.42 15.00
N ARG A 102 8.66 9.58 15.36
CA ARG A 102 7.43 10.09 14.77
C ARG A 102 7.64 10.49 13.30
N GLN A 103 8.67 11.26 13.01
CA GLN A 103 8.97 11.75 11.67
C GLN A 103 9.28 10.60 10.71
N LEU A 104 10.12 9.65 11.12
CA LEU A 104 10.46 8.50 10.30
C LEU A 104 9.23 7.60 10.07
N THR A 105 8.44 7.31 11.11
CA THR A 105 7.22 6.50 10.94
C THR A 105 6.25 7.17 9.98
N SER A 106 6.00 8.48 10.13
CA SER A 106 5.12 9.24 9.23
C SER A 106 5.64 9.25 7.79
N LYS A 107 6.96 9.39 7.59
CA LYS A 107 7.54 9.37 6.24
C LYS A 107 7.40 7.99 5.59
N ILE A 108 7.61 6.90 6.33
CA ILE A 108 7.39 5.54 5.83
C ILE A 108 5.91 5.34 5.50
N GLU A 109 5.01 5.77 6.37
CA GLU A 109 3.56 5.67 6.18
C GLU A 109 3.12 6.39 4.89
N THR A 110 3.49 7.65 4.73
CA THR A 110 3.18 8.43 3.52
C THR A 110 3.73 7.78 2.26
N ALA A 111 4.98 7.30 2.29
CA ALA A 111 5.56 6.61 1.14
C ALA A 111 4.83 5.30 0.84
N SER A 112 4.46 4.52 1.87
CA SER A 112 3.72 3.27 1.68
C SER A 112 2.32 3.48 1.10
N TYR A 113 1.63 4.59 1.43
CA TYR A 113 0.34 4.93 0.83
C TYR A 113 0.41 5.10 -0.69
N ASN A 114 1.54 5.55 -1.23
CA ASN A 114 1.70 5.71 -2.66
C ASN A 114 1.84 4.37 -3.40
N GLU A 115 2.28 3.35 -2.70
CA GLU A 115 2.62 2.04 -3.28
C GLU A 115 1.44 1.05 -3.30
N VAL A 116 0.27 1.42 -2.75
CA VAL A 116 -0.94 0.58 -2.79
C VAL A 116 -2.18 1.41 -3.09
N PRO A 117 -3.19 0.83 -3.78
CA PRO A 117 -4.50 1.47 -3.86
C PRO A 117 -5.09 1.56 -2.46
N GLN A 118 -5.79 2.66 -2.19
CA GLN A 118 -6.44 2.91 -0.90
C GLN A 118 -7.94 3.09 -1.11
N LEU A 119 -8.76 2.43 -0.31
CA LEU A 119 -10.17 2.75 -0.16
C LEU A 119 -10.38 3.46 1.17
N SER A 120 -11.08 4.60 1.13
CA SER A 120 -11.43 5.38 2.33
C SER A 120 -12.47 4.66 3.17
N ASP A 121 -13.39 3.95 2.52
CA ASP A 121 -14.35 3.05 3.15
C ASP A 121 -14.13 1.61 2.65
N ASN A 122 -13.99 0.66 3.57
CA ASN A 122 -13.85 -0.76 3.22
C ASN A 122 -15.15 -1.35 2.62
N ASN A 123 -16.29 -0.71 2.80
CA ASN A 123 -17.55 -1.12 2.16
C ASN A 123 -17.55 -0.87 0.64
N ASP A 124 -16.61 -0.07 0.13
CA ASP A 124 -16.45 0.21 -1.29
C ASP A 124 -15.67 -0.90 -2.04
N GLU A 125 -15.22 -1.94 -1.34
CA GLU A 125 -14.45 -3.03 -1.97
C GLU A 125 -15.25 -3.74 -3.06
N ASP A 126 -16.53 -4.02 -2.80
CA ASP A 126 -17.40 -4.67 -3.78
C ASP A 126 -17.55 -3.82 -5.05
N LEU A 127 -17.71 -2.50 -4.89
CA LEU A 127 -17.80 -1.57 -6.02
C LEU A 127 -16.50 -1.53 -6.83
N LEU A 128 -15.35 -1.53 -6.15
CA LEU A 128 -14.06 -1.59 -6.82
C LEU A 128 -13.89 -2.92 -7.56
N GLU A 129 -14.24 -4.05 -6.95
CA GLU A 129 -14.17 -5.37 -7.59
C GLU A 129 -15.09 -5.46 -8.80
N GLU A 130 -16.29 -4.89 -8.73
CA GLU A 130 -17.21 -4.80 -9.87
C GLU A 130 -16.61 -3.98 -11.01
N LEU A 131 -16.06 -2.82 -10.71
CA LEU A 131 -15.46 -1.93 -11.71
C LEU A 131 -14.26 -2.59 -12.41
N ILE A 132 -13.31 -3.12 -11.66
CA ILE A 132 -12.11 -3.73 -12.25
C ILE A 132 -12.43 -5.03 -13.01
N SER A 133 -13.52 -5.71 -12.68
CA SER A 133 -13.96 -6.94 -13.38
C SER A 133 -14.46 -6.70 -14.82
N ILE A 134 -14.57 -5.46 -15.26
CA ILE A 134 -14.79 -5.08 -16.65
C ILE A 134 -13.56 -5.45 -17.51
N LEU A 135 -12.37 -5.45 -16.90
CA LEU A 135 -11.13 -5.85 -17.55
C LEU A 135 -10.82 -7.34 -17.29
N PRO A 136 -10.24 -8.05 -18.27
CA PRO A 136 -9.56 -9.30 -17.98
C PRO A 136 -8.44 -9.08 -16.95
N ASP A 137 -8.25 -10.05 -16.04
CA ASP A 137 -7.19 -9.96 -15.01
C ASP A 137 -5.79 -9.76 -15.63
N SER A 138 -5.54 -10.29 -16.85
CA SER A 138 -4.29 -10.11 -17.59
C SER A 138 -4.04 -8.67 -18.05
N ASP A 139 -5.08 -7.88 -18.18
CA ASP A 139 -5.04 -6.52 -18.73
C ASP A 139 -5.10 -5.45 -17.62
N LEU A 140 -5.45 -5.85 -16.41
CA LEU A 140 -5.48 -4.96 -15.25
C LEU A 140 -4.06 -4.59 -14.83
N THR A 141 -3.76 -3.30 -14.79
CA THR A 141 -2.50 -2.74 -14.29
C THR A 141 -2.67 -2.16 -12.89
N PHE A 142 -1.56 -2.01 -12.18
CA PHE A 142 -1.56 -1.32 -10.87
C PHE A 142 -2.11 0.11 -10.97
N SER A 143 -1.72 0.85 -12.03
CA SER A 143 -2.18 2.23 -12.25
C SER A 143 -3.71 2.29 -12.40
N GLN A 144 -4.31 1.38 -13.14
CA GLN A 144 -5.77 1.30 -13.31
C GLN A 144 -6.46 0.95 -12.00
N LEU A 145 -5.92 0.01 -11.22
CA LEU A 145 -6.47 -0.34 -9.91
C LEU A 145 -6.40 0.85 -8.94
N LYS A 146 -5.29 1.58 -8.95
CA LYS A 146 -5.12 2.79 -8.14
C LYS A 146 -6.07 3.89 -8.58
N SER A 147 -6.16 4.18 -9.89
CA SER A 147 -7.08 5.19 -10.42
C SER A 147 -8.55 4.88 -10.12
N ALA A 148 -8.95 3.61 -10.20
CA ALA A 148 -10.28 3.16 -9.83
C ALA A 148 -10.58 3.42 -8.35
N SER A 149 -9.65 3.09 -7.46
CA SER A 149 -9.78 3.36 -6.02
C SER A 149 -9.87 4.86 -5.72
N ASP A 150 -9.01 5.66 -6.38
CA ASP A 150 -8.97 7.11 -6.20
C ASP A 150 -10.27 7.76 -6.70
N HIS A 151 -10.86 7.26 -7.80
CA HIS A 151 -12.14 7.72 -8.30
C HIS A 151 -13.28 7.41 -7.33
N ILE A 152 -13.38 6.17 -6.84
CA ILE A 152 -14.41 5.78 -5.87
C ILE A 152 -14.33 6.63 -4.59
N ASN A 153 -13.12 6.93 -4.10
CA ASN A 153 -12.91 7.77 -2.93
C ASN A 153 -13.42 9.22 -3.11
N GLN A 154 -13.58 9.71 -4.34
CA GLN A 154 -14.09 11.06 -4.64
C GLN A 154 -15.61 11.11 -4.73
N LEU A 155 -16.29 9.97 -4.86
CA LEU A 155 -17.74 9.89 -4.96
C LEU A 155 -18.38 9.99 -3.57
N ASP A 156 -19.49 10.71 -3.47
CA ASP A 156 -20.40 10.60 -2.32
C ASP A 156 -21.29 9.35 -2.45
N GLU A 157 -22.00 9.01 -1.38
CA GLU A 157 -22.83 7.78 -1.32
C GLU A 157 -23.93 7.73 -2.40
N THR A 158 -24.47 8.88 -2.82
CA THR A 158 -25.48 8.92 -3.88
C THR A 158 -24.85 8.61 -5.23
N HIS A 159 -23.68 9.21 -5.51
CA HIS A 159 -22.96 8.97 -6.76
C HIS A 159 -22.36 7.56 -6.80
N LYS A 160 -21.90 6.99 -5.69
CA LYS A 160 -21.46 5.59 -5.62
C LYS A 160 -22.57 4.62 -6.04
N LYS A 161 -23.79 4.86 -5.56
CA LYS A 161 -24.93 4.01 -5.93
C LYS A 161 -25.26 4.08 -7.41
N ILE A 162 -25.32 5.28 -7.99
CA ILE A 162 -25.53 5.49 -9.43
C ILE A 162 -24.41 4.82 -10.23
N PHE A 163 -23.18 5.02 -9.81
CA PHE A 163 -22.00 4.45 -10.46
C PHE A 163 -22.01 2.92 -10.44
N SER A 164 -22.41 2.30 -9.33
CA SER A 164 -22.59 0.83 -9.25
C SER A 164 -23.66 0.33 -10.23
N GLU A 165 -24.80 1.01 -10.32
CA GLU A 165 -25.87 0.66 -11.27
C GLU A 165 -25.36 0.77 -12.73
N ASP A 166 -24.60 1.80 -13.06
CA ASP A 166 -24.02 2.01 -14.38
C ASP A 166 -22.99 0.91 -14.71
N VAL A 167 -22.10 0.56 -13.78
CA VAL A 167 -21.09 -0.51 -13.92
C VAL A 167 -21.78 -1.86 -14.19
N LEU A 168 -22.82 -2.20 -13.42
CA LEU A 168 -23.58 -3.45 -13.59
C LEU A 168 -24.33 -3.50 -14.93
N SER A 169 -24.99 -2.38 -15.31
CA SER A 169 -25.67 -2.26 -16.59
C SER A 169 -24.70 -2.42 -17.76
N PHE A 170 -23.54 -1.81 -17.65
CA PHE A 170 -22.49 -1.90 -18.64
C PHE A 170 -21.93 -3.32 -18.77
N LYS A 171 -21.63 -4.00 -17.63
CA LYS A 171 -21.19 -5.41 -17.64
C LYS A 171 -22.19 -6.34 -18.34
N SER A 172 -23.49 -6.13 -18.07
CA SER A 172 -24.53 -6.94 -18.71
C SER A 172 -24.57 -6.75 -20.22
N SER A 173 -24.25 -5.54 -20.69
CA SER A 173 -24.20 -5.18 -22.12
C SER A 173 -22.95 -5.72 -22.81
N LEU A 174 -21.82 -5.83 -22.10
CA LEU A 174 -20.55 -6.36 -22.62
C LEU A 174 -20.55 -7.88 -22.82
N GLY A 175 -21.31 -8.62 -22.01
CA GLY A 175 -21.35 -10.08 -22.06
C GLY A 175 -21.70 -10.68 -23.45
N ASN A 176 -22.14 -9.84 -24.37
CA ASN A 176 -22.53 -10.21 -25.75
C ASN A 176 -21.60 -9.72 -26.85
N LEU A 177 -20.52 -8.96 -26.57
CA LEU A 177 -19.84 -8.19 -27.62
C LEU A 177 -18.38 -8.56 -27.90
N GLY A 178 -17.68 -9.30 -27.07
CA GLY A 178 -16.28 -9.75 -27.33
C GLY A 178 -15.29 -8.61 -27.66
N ARG A 179 -15.53 -7.38 -27.18
CA ARG A 179 -14.76 -6.18 -27.53
C ARG A 179 -13.70 -5.85 -26.50
N ASP A 180 -12.65 -5.12 -26.95
CA ASP A 180 -11.66 -4.53 -26.04
C ASP A 180 -12.34 -3.49 -25.11
N THR A 181 -12.34 -3.78 -23.81
CA THR A 181 -13.02 -2.98 -22.77
C THR A 181 -12.14 -1.89 -22.16
N ARG A 182 -10.83 -1.87 -22.46
CA ARG A 182 -9.86 -0.93 -21.85
C ARG A 182 -10.20 0.56 -22.08
N PRO A 183 -10.57 1.01 -23.30
CA PRO A 183 -10.92 2.40 -23.50
C PRO A 183 -12.14 2.85 -22.68
N ILE A 184 -13.08 1.94 -22.49
CA ILE A 184 -14.33 2.19 -21.76
C ILE A 184 -14.07 2.23 -20.26
N PHE A 185 -13.24 1.31 -19.73
CA PHE A 185 -12.79 1.34 -18.34
C PHE A 185 -12.15 2.70 -18.00
N LEU A 186 -11.24 3.18 -18.82
CA LEU A 186 -10.60 4.49 -18.65
C LEU A 186 -11.61 5.64 -18.70
N SER A 187 -12.63 5.54 -19.55
CA SER A 187 -13.70 6.55 -19.62
C SER A 187 -14.53 6.60 -18.33
N LEU A 188 -14.84 5.44 -17.74
CA LEU A 188 -15.63 5.37 -16.51
C LEU A 188 -14.93 5.96 -15.29
N ILE A 189 -13.60 5.92 -15.24
CA ILE A 189 -12.82 6.46 -14.10
C ILE A 189 -12.37 7.92 -14.31
N HIS A 190 -12.66 8.52 -15.49
CA HIS A 190 -12.30 9.90 -15.80
C HIS A 190 -13.50 10.84 -15.95
N ILE A 191 -14.73 10.35 -15.70
CA ILE A 191 -15.95 11.16 -15.64
C ILE A 191 -16.05 11.83 -14.28
#